data_b4167a44578dab932fff9c9d126604f5
#
_entry.id   b4167a44578dab932fff9c9d126604f5
#
_cell.length_a   1.000
_cell.length_b   1.000
_cell.length_c   1.000
_cell.angle_alpha   90.00
_cell.angle_beta   90.00
_cell.angle_gamma   90.00
#
_symmetry.space_group_name_H-M   'P 1'
#
loop_
_entity.id
_entity.type
_entity.pdbx_description
1 polymer ?
#
loop_
_entity_poly.entity_id
_entity_poly.type
_entity_poly.pdbx_seq_one_letter_code
_entity_poly.pdbx_strand_id
1 'polypeptide(L)'
;MSENEKHNEKMKRLKTSKQKIFAKKTVKKGLIIVHTGTGKGKSTAAFGMVFRGIAHGMPCAVVQFIKGAMATGERDLIQKYFHEFCEFHTLGDGFTWDTQDKEKDIESAKKAWGKAKELILDKEKKIILLDEINIALRYGYIEIDDVVTFLQEKK
;
A
#
# COMPACT_ATOMS: atom_id res chain seq x y z
N MET A 1 -20.14 -26.86 36.71
CA MET A 1 -19.66 -25.66 35.99
C MET A 1 -20.75 -25.12 35.09
N SER A 2 -21.11 -23.86 35.30
CA SER A 2 -22.06 -23.16 34.43
C SER A 2 -21.45 -22.94 33.03
N GLU A 3 -22.30 -22.65 32.04
CA GLU A 3 -21.83 -22.30 30.69
C GLU A 3 -20.87 -21.09 30.69
N ASN A 4 -21.13 -20.11 31.55
CA ASN A 4 -20.28 -18.94 31.75
C ASN A 4 -18.88 -19.32 32.29
N GLU A 5 -18.80 -20.25 33.22
CA GLU A 5 -17.52 -20.72 33.78
C GLU A 5 -16.67 -21.42 32.70
N LYS A 6 -17.33 -22.30 31.90
CA LYS A 6 -16.67 -22.97 30.77
C LYS A 6 -16.17 -21.99 29.72
N HIS A 7 -16.97 -20.97 29.38
CA HIS A 7 -16.60 -19.91 28.46
C HIS A 7 -15.40 -19.12 28.97
N ASN A 8 -15.41 -18.69 30.22
CA ASN A 8 -14.34 -17.92 30.83
C ASN A 8 -13.03 -18.70 30.90
N GLU A 9 -13.08 -19.99 31.20
CA GLU A 9 -11.90 -20.83 31.21
C GLU A 9 -11.31 -21.00 29.79
N LYS A 10 -12.17 -21.19 28.77
CA LYS A 10 -11.75 -21.24 27.36
C LYS A 10 -11.08 -19.92 26.93
N MET A 11 -11.65 -18.77 27.28
CA MET A 11 -11.06 -17.46 26.96
C MET A 11 -9.74 -17.23 27.68
N LYS A 12 -9.60 -17.68 28.90
CA LYS A 12 -8.34 -17.61 29.68
C LYS A 12 -7.23 -18.41 29.01
N ARG A 13 -7.53 -19.64 28.58
CA ARG A 13 -6.59 -20.52 27.85
C ARG A 13 -6.20 -19.90 26.49
N LEU A 14 -7.15 -19.36 25.74
CA LEU A 14 -6.90 -18.65 24.47
C LEU A 14 -6.00 -17.42 24.66
N LYS A 15 -6.24 -16.61 25.69
CA LYS A 15 -5.42 -15.43 26.03
C LYS A 15 -3.98 -15.86 26.31
N THR A 16 -3.78 -16.86 27.16
CA THR A 16 -2.45 -17.36 27.52
C THR A 16 -1.72 -17.92 26.29
N SER A 17 -2.40 -18.70 25.43
CA SER A 17 -1.84 -19.23 24.21
C SER A 17 -1.40 -18.12 23.25
N LYS A 18 -2.27 -17.10 23.03
CA LYS A 18 -1.94 -15.94 22.20
C LYS A 18 -0.74 -15.15 22.76
N GLN A 19 -0.68 -14.93 24.07
CA GLN A 19 0.44 -14.24 24.70
C GLN A 19 1.77 -14.98 24.46
N LYS A 20 1.79 -16.33 24.58
CA LYS A 20 2.97 -17.16 24.26
C LYS A 20 3.39 -17.05 22.79
N ILE A 21 2.42 -16.97 21.86
CA ILE A 21 2.69 -16.77 20.42
C ILE A 21 3.29 -15.38 20.17
N PHE A 22 2.71 -14.33 20.77
CA PHE A 22 3.20 -12.96 20.61
C PHE A 22 4.61 -12.79 21.19
N ALA A 23 4.90 -13.38 22.36
CA ALA A 23 6.21 -13.31 22.98
C ALA A 23 7.33 -13.91 22.10
N LYS A 24 7.00 -14.85 21.21
CA LYS A 24 7.95 -15.44 20.25
C LYS A 24 8.19 -14.59 19.00
N LYS A 25 7.34 -13.55 18.75
CA LYS A 25 7.43 -12.68 17.56
C LYS A 25 8.39 -11.53 17.85
N THR A 26 9.68 -11.78 17.76
CA THR A 26 10.73 -10.80 18.06
C THR A 26 11.35 -10.17 16.82
N VAL A 27 11.12 -10.73 15.63
CA VAL A 27 11.69 -10.25 14.39
C VAL A 27 10.92 -9.04 13.88
N LYS A 28 11.59 -7.89 13.80
CA LYS A 28 11.07 -6.68 13.15
C LYS A 28 11.52 -6.71 11.69
N LYS A 29 10.57 -6.71 10.75
CA LYS A 29 10.84 -6.65 9.30
C LYS A 29 9.74 -5.90 8.59
N GLY A 30 10.08 -5.31 7.43
CA GLY A 30 9.09 -4.77 6.50
C GLY A 30 8.23 -5.90 5.90
N LEU A 31 7.06 -5.52 5.40
CA LEU A 31 6.14 -6.42 4.69
C LEU A 31 5.83 -5.84 3.33
N ILE A 32 5.82 -6.70 2.31
CA ILE A 32 5.25 -6.39 1.01
C ILE A 32 3.90 -7.09 0.95
N ILE A 33 2.85 -6.31 0.70
CA ILE A 33 1.47 -6.80 0.61
C ILE A 33 0.96 -6.51 -0.81
N VAL A 34 0.54 -7.55 -1.53
CA VAL A 34 0.02 -7.42 -2.89
C VAL A 34 -1.49 -7.64 -2.87
N HIS A 35 -2.24 -6.59 -3.19
CA HIS A 35 -3.68 -6.64 -3.39
C HIS A 35 -3.96 -6.79 -4.89
N THR A 36 -4.30 -7.98 -5.32
CA THR A 36 -4.58 -8.29 -6.74
C THR A 36 -5.83 -9.15 -6.88
N GLY A 37 -6.28 -9.34 -8.12
CA GLY A 37 -7.45 -10.15 -8.44
C GLY A 37 -8.54 -9.36 -9.18
N THR A 38 -9.60 -10.06 -9.61
CA THR A 38 -10.68 -9.51 -10.45
C THR A 38 -11.77 -8.77 -9.67
N GLY A 39 -11.86 -8.97 -8.36
CA GLY A 39 -12.89 -8.36 -7.50
C GLY A 39 -12.69 -6.86 -7.24
N LYS A 40 -13.73 -6.23 -6.70
CA LYS A 40 -13.71 -4.84 -6.20
C LYS A 40 -13.08 -4.78 -4.80
N GLY A 41 -12.68 -3.56 -4.36
CA GLY A 41 -12.23 -3.31 -2.99
C GLY A 41 -10.72 -3.36 -2.77
N LYS A 42 -9.90 -3.61 -3.79
CA LYS A 42 -8.43 -3.62 -3.66
C LYS A 42 -7.87 -2.31 -3.16
N SER A 43 -8.16 -1.21 -3.87
CA SER A 43 -7.72 0.14 -3.46
C SER A 43 -8.34 0.54 -2.13
N THR A 44 -9.63 0.27 -1.89
CA THR A 44 -10.29 0.54 -0.60
C THR A 44 -9.57 -0.15 0.57
N ALA A 45 -9.19 -1.41 0.42
CA ALA A 45 -8.44 -2.13 1.46
C ALA A 45 -7.03 -1.54 1.67
N ALA A 46 -6.34 -1.19 0.59
CA ALA A 46 -5.00 -0.60 0.64
C ALA A 46 -5.03 0.80 1.27
N PHE A 47 -5.95 1.67 0.86
CA PHE A 47 -6.15 2.98 1.49
C PHE A 47 -6.60 2.87 2.96
N GLY A 48 -7.41 1.86 3.30
CA GLY A 48 -7.75 1.56 4.69
C GLY A 48 -6.52 1.29 5.57
N MET A 49 -5.47 0.67 5.02
CA MET A 49 -4.19 0.50 5.71
C MET A 49 -3.44 1.83 5.86
N VAL A 50 -3.43 2.68 4.83
CA VAL A 50 -2.82 4.02 4.90
C VAL A 50 -3.51 4.87 5.97
N PHE A 51 -4.84 4.94 5.98
CA PHE A 51 -5.59 5.69 6.99
C PHE A 51 -5.36 5.16 8.41
N ARG A 52 -5.26 3.84 8.57
CA ARG A 52 -4.89 3.25 9.86
C ARG A 52 -3.47 3.65 10.26
N GLY A 53 -2.52 3.69 9.33
CA GLY A 53 -1.16 4.17 9.58
C GLY A 53 -1.15 5.62 10.04
N ILE A 54 -1.85 6.49 9.33
CA ILE A 54 -2.02 7.92 9.68
C ILE A 54 -2.59 8.06 11.11
N ALA A 55 -3.64 7.29 11.44
CA ALA A 55 -4.24 7.30 12.77
C ALA A 55 -3.28 6.85 13.89
N HIS A 56 -2.22 6.13 13.55
CA HIS A 56 -1.14 5.75 14.46
C HIS A 56 0.09 6.69 14.37
N GLY A 57 -0.02 7.82 13.68
CA GLY A 57 1.08 8.78 13.51
C GLY A 57 2.22 8.26 12.63
N MET A 58 1.97 7.28 11.77
CA MET A 58 2.97 6.72 10.87
C MET A 58 3.05 7.58 9.61
N PRO A 59 4.23 8.12 9.23
CA PRO A 59 4.40 8.80 7.95
C PRO A 59 4.15 7.84 6.79
N CYS A 60 3.23 8.24 5.90
CA CYS A 60 2.79 7.45 4.76
C CYS A 60 3.13 8.13 3.44
N ALA A 61 3.13 7.37 2.35
CA ALA A 61 3.17 7.91 1.00
C ALA A 61 2.29 7.07 0.06
N VAL A 62 1.72 7.72 -0.94
CA VAL A 62 0.94 7.09 -2.01
C VAL A 62 1.52 7.52 -3.35
N VAL A 63 1.79 6.55 -4.21
CA VAL A 63 2.11 6.79 -5.62
C VAL A 63 1.03 6.11 -6.47
N GLN A 64 0.33 6.90 -7.26
CA GLN A 64 -0.74 6.44 -8.13
C GLN A 64 -0.25 6.45 -9.59
N PHE A 65 -0.26 5.26 -10.23
CA PHE A 65 0.41 5.03 -11.52
C PHE A 65 -0.45 5.39 -12.74
N ILE A 66 -1.77 5.27 -12.67
CA ILE A 66 -2.62 5.32 -13.88
C ILE A 66 -3.73 6.37 -13.80
N LYS A 67 -4.20 6.75 -12.64
CA LYS A 67 -5.36 7.64 -12.47
C LYS A 67 -5.04 9.14 -12.47
N GLY A 68 -4.17 9.63 -13.36
CA GLY A 68 -3.65 10.99 -13.31
C GLY A 68 -4.67 12.13 -13.26
N ALA A 69 -5.72 12.08 -14.08
CA ALA A 69 -6.68 13.17 -14.21
C ALA A 69 -7.92 13.04 -13.33
N MET A 70 -8.23 11.85 -12.81
CA MET A 70 -9.45 11.61 -12.04
C MET A 70 -9.25 11.94 -10.56
N ALA A 71 -10.01 12.89 -10.06
CA ALA A 71 -10.13 13.14 -8.62
C ALA A 71 -10.68 11.88 -7.93
N THR A 72 -9.95 11.37 -6.94
CA THR A 72 -10.44 10.29 -6.10
C THR A 72 -10.70 10.84 -4.71
N GLY A 73 -11.78 10.39 -4.06
CA GLY A 73 -12.13 10.85 -2.72
C GLY A 73 -11.01 10.65 -1.71
N GLU A 74 -10.25 9.56 -1.84
CA GLU A 74 -9.11 9.26 -0.98
C GLU A 74 -7.96 10.26 -1.17
N ARG A 75 -7.68 10.68 -2.41
CA ARG A 75 -6.67 11.71 -2.71
C ARG A 75 -7.08 13.04 -2.10
N ASP A 76 -8.30 13.47 -2.36
CA ASP A 76 -8.81 14.75 -1.90
C ASP A 76 -8.85 14.81 -0.36
N LEU A 77 -9.23 13.70 0.28
CA LEU A 77 -9.21 13.56 1.74
C LEU A 77 -7.79 13.68 2.31
N ILE A 78 -6.82 12.96 1.71
CA ILE A 78 -5.42 13.01 2.16
C ILE A 78 -4.84 14.41 1.95
N GLN A 79 -5.01 15.00 0.77
CA GLN A 79 -4.46 16.31 0.45
C GLN A 79 -5.06 17.42 1.32
N LYS A 80 -6.34 17.33 1.66
CA LYS A 80 -7.03 18.37 2.44
C LYS A 80 -6.76 18.25 3.94
N TYR A 81 -6.71 17.03 4.48
CA TYR A 81 -6.73 16.84 5.94
C TYR A 81 -5.53 16.11 6.49
N PHE A 82 -4.77 15.38 5.66
CA PHE A 82 -3.70 14.49 6.13
C PHE A 82 -2.37 14.69 5.38
N HIS A 83 -2.19 15.82 4.70
CA HIS A 83 -0.97 16.11 3.92
C HIS A 83 0.30 16.13 4.79
N GLU A 84 0.21 16.45 6.07
CA GLU A 84 1.34 16.39 7.01
C GLU A 84 1.81 14.96 7.31
N PHE A 85 0.90 13.98 7.18
CA PHE A 85 1.17 12.57 7.48
C PHE A 85 1.34 11.70 6.25
N CYS A 86 0.83 12.14 5.10
CA CYS A 86 0.83 11.35 3.89
C CYS A 86 1.08 12.19 2.65
N GLU A 87 2.21 11.92 1.98
CA GLU A 87 2.49 12.46 0.66
C GLU A 87 1.68 11.70 -0.39
N PHE A 88 1.03 12.43 -1.30
CA PHE A 88 0.25 11.83 -2.37
C PHE A 88 0.76 12.30 -3.73
N HIS A 89 1.27 11.37 -4.52
CA HIS A 89 1.82 11.62 -5.85
C HIS A 89 0.95 10.94 -6.90
N THR A 90 0.35 11.75 -7.79
CA THR A 90 -0.35 11.28 -8.98
C THR A 90 0.52 11.61 -10.18
N LEU A 91 1.11 10.62 -10.79
CA LEU A 91 2.10 10.78 -11.87
C LEU A 91 1.65 10.13 -13.19
N GLY A 92 0.41 9.63 -13.24
CA GLY A 92 -0.21 9.16 -14.48
C GLY A 92 -1.00 10.28 -15.15
N ASP A 93 -0.96 10.34 -16.48
CA ASP A 93 -1.67 11.35 -17.28
C ASP A 93 -3.14 10.98 -17.61
N GLY A 94 -3.70 9.97 -16.95
CA GLY A 94 -5.07 9.49 -17.15
C GLY A 94 -5.13 8.00 -17.48
N PHE A 95 -6.29 7.58 -17.97
CA PHE A 95 -6.48 6.21 -18.44
C PHE A 95 -5.89 6.03 -19.82
N THR A 96 -5.26 4.90 -20.09
CA THR A 96 -4.65 4.54 -21.37
C THR A 96 -5.60 4.62 -22.57
N TRP A 97 -6.90 4.40 -22.34
CA TRP A 97 -7.93 4.58 -23.37
C TRP A 97 -8.29 6.05 -23.66
N ASP A 98 -7.91 6.98 -22.75
CA ASP A 98 -8.13 8.42 -22.95
C ASP A 98 -6.91 9.06 -23.64
N THR A 99 -5.70 8.65 -23.27
CA THR A 99 -4.45 9.23 -23.80
C THR A 99 -4.16 8.79 -25.23
N GLN A 100 -4.48 7.54 -25.58
CA GLN A 100 -4.16 6.90 -26.88
C GLN A 100 -2.69 7.06 -27.32
N ASP A 101 -1.80 7.39 -26.37
CA ASP A 101 -0.37 7.65 -26.55
C ASP A 101 0.44 6.75 -25.60
N LYS A 102 0.86 5.61 -26.14
CA LYS A 102 1.58 4.59 -25.38
C LYS A 102 2.94 5.09 -24.87
N GLU A 103 3.64 5.93 -25.62
CA GLU A 103 4.95 6.42 -25.23
C GLU A 103 4.84 7.34 -24.01
N LYS A 104 3.83 8.19 -23.99
CA LYS A 104 3.52 9.06 -22.87
C LYS A 104 3.12 8.29 -21.62
N ASP A 105 2.31 7.23 -21.78
CA ASP A 105 1.95 6.35 -20.67
C ASP A 105 3.18 5.65 -20.05
N ILE A 106 4.10 5.18 -20.90
CA ILE A 106 5.37 4.57 -20.46
C ILE A 106 6.22 5.58 -19.70
N GLU A 107 6.35 6.81 -20.20
CA GLU A 107 7.13 7.86 -19.55
C GLU A 107 6.55 8.20 -18.17
N SER A 108 5.23 8.37 -18.09
CA SER A 108 4.52 8.66 -16.85
C SER A 108 4.66 7.52 -15.84
N ALA A 109 4.54 6.26 -16.28
CA ALA A 109 4.73 5.11 -15.43
C ALA A 109 6.18 4.99 -14.91
N LYS A 110 7.17 5.28 -15.75
CA LYS A 110 8.59 5.32 -15.35
C LYS A 110 8.87 6.43 -14.33
N LYS A 111 8.28 7.63 -14.51
CA LYS A 111 8.36 8.72 -13.51
C LYS A 111 7.75 8.30 -12.18
N ALA A 112 6.58 7.67 -12.22
CA ALA A 112 5.91 7.15 -11.02
C ALA A 112 6.76 6.09 -10.31
N TRP A 113 7.39 5.19 -11.06
CA TRP A 113 8.29 4.18 -10.49
C TRP A 113 9.56 4.81 -9.90
N GLY A 114 10.15 5.81 -10.56
CA GLY A 114 11.25 6.58 -10.00
C GLY A 114 10.90 7.20 -8.65
N LYS A 115 9.74 7.87 -8.56
CA LYS A 115 9.26 8.44 -7.29
C LYS A 115 8.96 7.38 -6.24
N ALA A 116 8.40 6.25 -6.63
CA ALA A 116 8.17 5.12 -5.73
C ALA A 116 9.48 4.61 -5.13
N LYS A 117 10.55 4.46 -5.94
CA LYS A 117 11.88 4.04 -5.44
C LYS A 117 12.45 5.03 -4.42
N GLU A 118 12.36 6.33 -4.65
CA GLU A 118 12.78 7.37 -3.69
C GLU A 118 12.07 7.20 -2.34
N LEU A 119 10.73 7.11 -2.37
CA LEU A 119 9.91 6.98 -1.16
C LEU A 119 10.16 5.65 -0.43
N ILE A 120 10.38 4.57 -1.17
CA ILE A 120 10.71 3.27 -0.60
C ILE A 120 12.08 3.29 0.09
N LEU A 121 13.03 4.07 -0.37
CA LEU A 121 14.35 4.24 0.26
C LEU A 121 14.33 5.21 1.44
N ASP A 122 13.31 6.05 1.56
CA ASP A 122 13.14 6.95 2.69
C ASP A 122 12.80 6.17 3.97
N LYS A 123 13.72 6.15 4.93
CA LYS A 123 13.58 5.43 6.21
C LYS A 123 12.49 6.00 7.11
N GLU A 124 12.12 7.26 6.90
CA GLU A 124 11.04 7.89 7.67
C GLU A 124 9.66 7.37 7.27
N LYS A 125 9.46 7.00 6.01
CA LYS A 125 8.20 6.45 5.54
C LYS A 125 7.98 5.04 6.09
N LYS A 126 6.80 4.81 6.67
CA LYS A 126 6.44 3.53 7.31
C LYS A 126 5.45 2.73 6.46
N ILE A 127 4.63 3.39 5.66
CA ILE A 127 3.69 2.76 4.73
C ILE A 127 3.78 3.48 3.39
N ILE A 128 4.05 2.72 2.34
CA ILE A 128 4.06 3.21 0.97
C ILE A 128 3.05 2.39 0.17
N LEU A 129 2.07 3.08 -0.42
CA LEU A 129 1.07 2.48 -1.29
C LEU A 129 1.42 2.78 -2.75
N LEU A 130 1.55 1.73 -3.55
CA LEU A 130 1.71 1.81 -5.00
C LEU A 130 0.37 1.42 -5.64
N ASP A 131 -0.50 2.41 -5.85
CA ASP A 131 -1.85 2.18 -6.39
C ASP A 131 -1.79 2.02 -7.90
N GLU A 132 -2.39 0.95 -8.40
CA GLU A 132 -2.46 0.56 -9.82
C GLU A 132 -1.11 0.17 -10.46
N ILE A 133 -0.05 -0.09 -9.70
CA ILE A 133 1.23 -0.58 -10.27
C ILE A 133 1.03 -1.89 -11.05
N ASN A 134 0.13 -2.77 -10.61
CA ASN A 134 -0.16 -4.04 -11.29
C ASN A 134 -0.70 -3.83 -12.71
N ILE A 135 -1.37 -2.71 -12.97
CA ILE A 135 -1.87 -2.37 -14.30
C ILE A 135 -0.71 -1.89 -15.17
N ALA A 136 0.17 -1.02 -14.65
CA ALA A 136 1.36 -0.57 -15.36
C ALA A 136 2.26 -1.74 -15.77
N LEU A 137 2.44 -2.71 -14.87
CA LEU A 137 3.18 -3.96 -15.15
C LEU A 137 2.49 -4.81 -16.22
N ARG A 138 1.16 -4.99 -16.12
CA ARG A 138 0.38 -5.78 -17.08
C ARG A 138 0.44 -5.22 -18.50
N TYR A 139 0.50 -3.89 -18.66
CA TYR A 139 0.64 -3.24 -19.96
C TYR A 139 2.09 -3.13 -20.44
N GLY A 140 3.06 -3.59 -19.65
CA GLY A 140 4.47 -3.52 -19.99
C GLY A 140 5.03 -2.09 -20.00
N TYR A 141 4.47 -1.17 -19.20
CA TYR A 141 4.97 0.20 -19.06
C TYR A 141 6.19 0.26 -18.13
N ILE A 142 6.29 -0.72 -17.24
CA ILE A 142 7.42 -0.94 -16.33
C ILE A 142 7.77 -2.43 -16.40
N GLU A 143 9.06 -2.72 -16.44
CA GLU A 143 9.55 -4.10 -16.43
C GLU A 143 9.36 -4.72 -15.04
N ILE A 144 8.75 -5.91 -15.01
CA ILE A 144 8.48 -6.62 -13.75
C ILE A 144 9.76 -6.98 -13.01
N ASP A 145 10.82 -7.33 -13.74
CA ASP A 145 12.11 -7.72 -13.15
C ASP A 145 12.79 -6.55 -12.45
N ASP A 146 12.65 -5.30 -12.96
CA ASP A 146 13.14 -4.10 -12.25
C ASP A 146 12.44 -3.91 -10.92
N VAL A 147 11.12 -4.11 -10.86
CA VAL A 147 10.35 -3.96 -9.63
C VAL A 147 10.69 -5.06 -8.63
N VAL A 148 10.74 -6.31 -9.08
CA VAL A 148 11.00 -7.47 -8.21
C VAL A 148 12.42 -7.40 -7.64
N THR A 149 13.41 -7.16 -8.48
CA THR A 149 14.82 -7.04 -8.08
C THR A 149 15.00 -5.92 -7.06
N PHE A 150 14.46 -4.73 -7.34
CA PHE A 150 14.54 -3.60 -6.42
C PHE A 150 13.94 -3.90 -5.05
N LEU A 151 12.76 -4.54 -5.02
CA LEU A 151 12.09 -4.87 -3.76
C LEU A 151 12.79 -6.00 -2.98
N GLN A 152 13.45 -6.92 -3.66
CA GLN A 152 14.23 -8.00 -3.04
C GLN A 152 15.56 -7.52 -2.46
N GLU A 153 16.23 -6.59 -3.13
CA GLU A 153 17.49 -6.00 -2.67
C GLU A 153 17.33 -5.07 -1.48
N LYS A 154 16.12 -4.55 -1.28
CA LYS A 154 15.83 -3.72 -0.12
C LYS A 154 15.70 -4.57 1.13
N LYS A 155 16.77 -4.64 1.91
CA LYS A 155 16.82 -5.27 3.25
C LYS A 155 16.56 -4.27 4.36
#